data_44b7b2b6041fb8b5787ef98cdbc8dc42
#
_entry.id   44b7b2b6041fb8b5787ef98cdbc8dc42
#
_cell.length_a   1.000
_cell.length_b   1.000
_cell.length_c   1.000
_cell.angle_alpha   90.00
_cell.angle_beta   90.00
_cell.angle_gamma   90.00
#
_symmetry.space_group_name_H-M   'P 1'
#
loop_
_entity.id
_entity.type
_entity.pdbx_description
1 polymer ?
#
loop_
_entity_poly.entity_id
_entity_poly.type
_entity_poly.pdbx_seq_one_letter_code
_entity_poly.pdbx_strand_id
1 'polypeptide(L)'
;MRIGLGYDVHKLVEGRPLIIGGVNVPHEKGLLGHSDADVLIHAIMDGMLGALALGDIGKHFPDTDEKYKGANSMKLLECVNHLINEKGYEINNIDSIIVAQSPKMAPHIEQMRRNIATVLNTDINNISVKATTEEGLGFTGEKQGISSQSICLLNKK
;
A
#
# COMPACT_ATOMS: atom_id res chain seq x y z
N MET A 1 -13.95 3.15 17.48
CA MET A 1 -12.61 3.07 16.88
C MET A 1 -12.22 1.61 16.63
N ARG A 2 -11.53 1.33 15.52
CA ARG A 2 -10.97 0.02 15.14
C ARG A 2 -9.57 0.24 14.59
N ILE A 3 -8.64 -0.64 14.95
CA ILE A 3 -7.26 -0.59 14.46
C ILE A 3 -6.96 -1.83 13.65
N GLY A 4 -6.20 -1.68 12.56
CA GLY A 4 -5.70 -2.79 11.76
C GLY A 4 -4.25 -2.56 11.35
N LEU A 5 -3.53 -3.66 11.21
CA LEU A 5 -2.14 -3.71 10.73
C LEU A 5 -2.12 -4.46 9.40
N GLY A 6 -1.49 -3.88 8.41
CA GLY A 6 -1.19 -4.52 7.13
C GLY A 6 0.32 -4.63 6.91
N TYR A 7 0.71 -5.68 6.22
CA TYR A 7 2.08 -5.93 5.77
C TYR A 7 2.04 -6.51 4.38
N ASP A 8 2.92 -6.04 3.51
CA ASP A 8 3.11 -6.61 2.18
C ASP A 8 4.58 -6.58 1.77
N VAL A 9 4.95 -7.45 0.85
CA VAL A 9 6.28 -7.57 0.29
C VAL A 9 6.22 -8.04 -1.15
N HIS A 10 7.03 -7.41 -2.01
CA HIS A 10 7.18 -7.82 -3.41
C HIS A 10 8.65 -7.87 -3.80
N LYS A 11 8.97 -8.83 -4.66
CA LYS A 11 10.31 -9.01 -5.23
C LYS A 11 10.60 -7.94 -6.27
N LEU A 12 11.82 -7.39 -6.27
CA LEU A 12 12.32 -6.51 -7.32
C LEU A 12 12.80 -7.32 -8.52
N VAL A 13 12.28 -6.98 -9.71
CA VAL A 13 12.61 -7.62 -10.99
C VAL A 13 12.81 -6.58 -12.08
N GLU A 14 13.58 -6.97 -13.11
CA GLU A 14 13.72 -6.16 -14.32
C GLU A 14 12.46 -6.16 -15.17
N GLY A 15 12.29 -5.17 -16.05
CA GLY A 15 11.22 -5.10 -17.03
C GLY A 15 9.83 -4.74 -16.48
N ARG A 16 9.77 -4.26 -15.24
CA ARG A 16 8.52 -3.73 -14.65
C ARG A 16 8.72 -2.31 -14.12
N PRO A 17 7.70 -1.44 -14.22
CA PRO A 17 7.73 -0.15 -13.56
C PRO A 17 7.69 -0.33 -12.03
N LEU A 18 8.28 0.59 -11.30
CA LEU A 18 8.20 0.64 -9.84
C LEU A 18 7.05 1.58 -9.45
N ILE A 19 5.92 1.01 -9.06
CA ILE A 19 4.73 1.76 -8.62
C ILE A 19 4.61 1.62 -7.10
N ILE A 20 4.66 2.75 -6.39
CA ILE A 20 4.49 2.79 -4.92
C ILE A 20 3.63 4.00 -4.56
N GLY A 21 2.55 3.80 -3.82
CA GLY A 21 1.61 4.86 -3.46
C GLY A 21 0.97 5.53 -4.68
N GLY A 22 0.76 4.77 -5.76
CA GLY A 22 0.25 5.28 -7.03
C GLY A 22 1.25 6.15 -7.81
N VAL A 23 2.52 6.20 -7.38
CA VAL A 23 3.59 6.97 -8.05
C VAL A 23 4.49 6.03 -8.83
N ASN A 24 4.74 6.36 -10.09
CA ASN A 24 5.77 5.68 -10.88
C ASN A 24 7.14 6.25 -10.48
N VAL A 25 7.84 5.51 -9.61
CA VAL A 25 9.16 5.90 -9.09
C VAL A 25 10.23 5.51 -10.09
N PRO A 26 11.04 6.45 -10.60
CA PRO A 26 12.12 6.11 -11.53
C PRO A 26 13.13 5.13 -10.90
N HIS A 27 13.25 3.94 -11.48
CA HIS A 27 14.19 2.92 -11.06
C HIS A 27 14.39 1.88 -12.16
N GLU A 28 15.53 1.18 -12.14
CA GLU A 28 15.85 0.13 -13.12
C GLU A 28 15.01 -1.14 -12.97
N LYS A 29 14.47 -1.38 -11.76
CA LYS A 29 13.63 -2.53 -11.43
C LYS A 29 12.28 -2.07 -10.89
N GLY A 30 11.28 -2.89 -11.06
CA GLY A 30 9.96 -2.73 -10.46
C GLY A 30 9.56 -3.94 -9.63
N LEU A 31 8.41 -3.87 -8.99
CA LEU A 31 7.91 -4.94 -8.13
C LEU A 31 7.13 -5.98 -8.93
N LEU A 32 7.35 -7.25 -8.62
CA LEU A 32 6.66 -8.39 -9.22
C LEU A 32 5.38 -8.71 -8.47
N GLY A 33 4.27 -8.80 -9.18
CA GLY A 33 2.97 -9.22 -8.65
C GLY A 33 1.94 -9.38 -9.75
N HIS A 34 0.75 -9.89 -9.39
CA HIS A 34 -0.37 -10.09 -10.30
C HIS A 34 -0.99 -8.75 -10.75
N SER A 35 -1.09 -7.78 -9.83
CA SER A 35 -1.47 -6.39 -10.08
C SER A 35 -0.28 -5.52 -10.49
N ASP A 36 -0.32 -4.22 -10.26
CA ASP A 36 0.82 -3.31 -10.37
C ASP A 36 1.86 -3.49 -9.25
N ALA A 37 1.58 -4.38 -8.28
CA ALA A 37 2.43 -4.70 -7.13
C ALA A 37 2.79 -3.49 -6.24
N ASP A 38 1.86 -2.55 -6.09
CA ASP A 38 2.02 -1.40 -5.19
C ASP A 38 2.01 -1.86 -3.73
N VAL A 39 3.20 -2.14 -3.21
CA VAL A 39 3.41 -2.71 -1.88
C VAL A 39 2.86 -1.82 -0.75
N LEU A 40 2.88 -0.49 -0.92
CA LEU A 40 2.34 0.45 0.07
C LEU A 40 0.81 0.38 0.10
N ILE A 41 0.18 0.42 -1.05
CA ILE A 41 -1.29 0.38 -1.15
C ILE A 41 -1.84 -0.97 -0.68
N HIS A 42 -1.15 -2.08 -0.98
CA HIS A 42 -1.52 -3.40 -0.48
C HIS A 42 -1.49 -3.48 1.05
N ALA A 43 -0.42 -2.97 1.68
CA ALA A 43 -0.34 -2.92 3.14
C ALA A 43 -1.45 -2.04 3.75
N ILE A 44 -1.79 -0.91 3.13
CA ILE A 44 -2.89 -0.05 3.58
C ILE A 44 -4.23 -0.79 3.49
N MET A 45 -4.53 -1.42 2.36
CA MET A 45 -5.77 -2.18 2.19
C MET A 45 -5.92 -3.29 3.22
N ASP A 46 -4.86 -4.06 3.48
CA ASP A 46 -4.87 -5.11 4.48
C ASP A 46 -5.09 -4.57 5.90
N GLY A 47 -4.48 -3.43 6.22
CA GLY A 47 -4.74 -2.72 7.48
C GLY A 47 -6.20 -2.30 7.63
N MET A 48 -6.80 -1.74 6.57
CA MET A 48 -8.21 -1.34 6.56
C MET A 48 -9.16 -2.53 6.73
N LEU A 49 -8.95 -3.60 5.95
CA LEU A 49 -9.76 -4.82 6.02
C LEU A 49 -9.61 -5.50 7.37
N GLY A 50 -8.37 -5.62 7.87
CA GLY A 50 -8.06 -6.22 9.17
C GLY A 50 -8.72 -5.47 10.34
N ALA A 51 -8.79 -4.13 10.29
CA ALA A 51 -9.46 -3.33 11.31
C ALA A 51 -10.94 -3.74 11.53
N LEU A 52 -11.61 -4.19 10.48
CA LEU A 52 -13.01 -4.64 10.51
C LEU A 52 -13.18 -6.17 10.49
N ALA A 53 -12.09 -6.93 10.65
CA ALA A 53 -12.08 -8.39 10.59
C ALA A 53 -12.67 -8.96 9.28
N LEU A 54 -12.40 -8.30 8.15
CA LEU A 54 -12.91 -8.68 6.82
C LEU A 54 -11.97 -9.61 6.04
N GLY A 55 -10.85 -10.01 6.65
CA GLY A 55 -9.80 -10.80 6.01
C GLY A 55 -8.74 -9.92 5.36
N ASP A 56 -8.21 -10.35 4.24
CA ASP A 56 -7.11 -9.72 3.51
C ASP A 56 -7.47 -9.43 2.04
N ILE A 57 -6.57 -8.77 1.32
CA ILE A 57 -6.77 -8.43 -0.10
C ILE A 57 -6.88 -9.66 -0.98
N GLY A 58 -6.23 -10.77 -0.64
CA GLY A 58 -6.31 -12.03 -1.41
C GLY A 58 -7.72 -12.63 -1.40
N LYS A 59 -8.47 -12.42 -0.32
CA LYS A 59 -9.88 -12.82 -0.23
C LYS A 59 -10.79 -11.98 -1.12
N HIS A 60 -10.53 -10.67 -1.23
CA HIS A 60 -11.37 -9.73 -1.99
C HIS A 60 -10.96 -9.63 -3.46
N PHE A 61 -9.67 -9.76 -3.76
CA PHE A 61 -9.08 -9.60 -5.08
C PHE A 61 -8.13 -10.77 -5.37
N PRO A 62 -8.64 -12.00 -5.52
CA PRO A 62 -7.79 -13.18 -5.70
C PRO A 62 -6.92 -13.06 -6.95
N ASP A 63 -5.65 -13.40 -6.83
CA ASP A 63 -4.67 -13.41 -7.91
C ASP A 63 -4.95 -14.49 -8.98
N THR A 64 -5.86 -15.41 -8.69
CA THR A 64 -6.40 -16.40 -9.64
C THR A 64 -7.47 -15.83 -10.58
N ASP A 65 -8.00 -14.65 -10.31
CA ASP A 65 -9.02 -13.99 -11.12
C ASP A 65 -8.36 -13.05 -12.15
N GLU A 66 -8.44 -13.42 -13.42
CA GLU A 66 -7.86 -12.67 -14.55
C GLU A 66 -8.32 -11.20 -14.62
N LYS A 67 -9.48 -10.86 -14.07
CA LYS A 67 -9.97 -9.46 -14.06
C LYS A 67 -9.06 -8.53 -13.25
N TYR A 68 -8.27 -9.07 -12.30
CA TYR A 68 -7.34 -8.28 -11.48
C TYR A 68 -5.90 -8.29 -12.01
N LYS A 69 -5.64 -9.00 -13.12
CA LYS A 69 -4.33 -9.01 -13.75
C LYS A 69 -3.95 -7.62 -14.24
N GLY A 70 -2.80 -7.13 -13.78
CA GLY A 70 -2.35 -5.77 -14.06
C GLY A 70 -3.21 -4.67 -13.43
N ALA A 71 -4.07 -5.01 -12.46
CA ALA A 71 -4.96 -4.05 -11.82
C ALA A 71 -4.19 -2.89 -11.18
N ASN A 72 -4.74 -1.70 -11.30
CA ASN A 72 -4.25 -0.51 -10.62
C ASN A 72 -4.66 -0.57 -9.14
N SER A 73 -3.69 -0.68 -8.22
CA SER A 73 -3.95 -0.82 -6.79
C SER A 73 -4.68 0.39 -6.18
N MET A 74 -4.58 1.59 -6.78
CA MET A 74 -5.37 2.75 -6.33
C MET A 74 -6.87 2.52 -6.56
N LYS A 75 -7.25 1.81 -7.63
CA LYS A 75 -8.65 1.42 -7.87
C LYS A 75 -9.12 0.35 -6.89
N LEU A 76 -8.26 -0.58 -6.54
CA LEU A 76 -8.56 -1.58 -5.50
C LEU A 76 -8.73 -0.91 -4.13
N LEU A 77 -7.90 0.09 -3.80
CA LEU A 77 -8.03 0.90 -2.59
C LEU A 77 -9.37 1.64 -2.55
N GLU A 78 -9.83 2.19 -3.68
CA GLU A 78 -11.15 2.83 -3.80
C GLU A 78 -12.28 1.83 -3.46
N CYS A 79 -12.19 0.59 -3.96
CA CYS A 79 -13.15 -0.48 -3.64
C CYS A 79 -13.14 -0.82 -2.14
N VAL A 80 -11.97 -0.94 -1.52
CA VAL A 80 -11.83 -1.21 -0.08
C VAL A 80 -12.42 -0.05 0.73
N ASN A 81 -12.13 1.20 0.35
CA ASN A 81 -12.69 2.38 1.00
C ASN A 81 -14.22 2.40 0.93
N HIS A 82 -14.79 2.04 -0.22
CA HIS A 82 -16.24 1.92 -0.36
C HIS A 82 -16.82 0.88 0.60
N LEU A 83 -16.21 -0.30 0.68
CA LEU A 83 -16.62 -1.36 1.60
C LEU A 83 -16.56 -0.92 3.07
N ILE A 84 -15.49 -0.22 3.48
CA ILE A 84 -15.36 0.33 4.84
C ILE A 84 -16.50 1.32 5.13
N ASN A 85 -16.80 2.22 4.18
CA ASN A 85 -17.86 3.19 4.30
C ASN A 85 -19.26 2.54 4.41
N GLU A 86 -19.54 1.50 3.62
CA GLU A 86 -20.80 0.72 3.72
C GLU A 86 -20.97 0.03 5.07
N LYS A 87 -19.87 -0.33 5.73
CA LYS A 87 -19.87 -0.87 7.10
C LYS A 87 -20.08 0.21 8.19
N GLY A 88 -20.20 1.48 7.80
CA GLY A 88 -20.42 2.60 8.71
C GLY A 88 -19.13 3.10 9.38
N TYR A 89 -17.98 2.90 8.74
CA TYR A 89 -16.69 3.38 9.23
C TYR A 89 -16.06 4.33 8.23
N GLU A 90 -15.11 5.12 8.70
CA GLU A 90 -14.28 6.03 7.91
C GLU A 90 -12.84 6.04 8.43
N ILE A 91 -11.92 6.51 7.59
CA ILE A 91 -10.52 6.65 7.99
C ILE A 91 -10.40 7.78 9.02
N ASN A 92 -9.81 7.46 10.18
CA ASN A 92 -9.32 8.47 11.12
C ASN A 92 -7.92 8.91 10.72
N ASN A 93 -6.97 7.97 10.67
CA ASN A 93 -5.63 8.21 10.13
C ASN A 93 -4.94 6.90 9.72
N ILE A 94 -3.91 7.04 8.89
CA ILE A 94 -3.04 5.95 8.44
C ILE A 94 -1.60 6.36 8.68
N ASP A 95 -0.81 5.47 9.27
CA ASP A 95 0.64 5.59 9.36
C ASP A 95 1.30 4.39 8.69
N SER A 96 2.18 4.66 7.74
CA SER A 96 2.82 3.63 6.91
C SER A 96 4.32 3.83 6.84
N ILE A 97 5.03 2.73 6.62
CA ILE A 97 6.46 2.72 6.38
C ILE A 97 6.80 1.87 5.17
N ILE A 98 7.67 2.39 4.30
CA ILE A 98 8.26 1.68 3.17
C ILE A 98 9.68 1.29 3.57
N VAL A 99 10.00 0.01 3.43
CA VAL A 99 11.36 -0.52 3.69
C VAL A 99 12.01 -0.85 2.36
N ALA A 100 12.96 -0.01 1.96
CA ALA A 100 13.64 -0.12 0.67
C ALA A 100 15.08 0.40 0.77
N GLN A 101 16.06 -0.38 0.33
CA GLN A 101 17.43 0.07 0.24
C GLN A 101 17.63 1.12 -0.86
N SER A 102 16.94 0.94 -1.96
CA SER A 102 16.88 1.88 -3.09
C SER A 102 15.58 1.69 -3.89
N PRO A 103 15.12 2.72 -4.65
CA PRO A 103 15.61 4.09 -4.70
C PRO A 103 15.23 4.91 -3.45
N LYS A 104 15.70 6.15 -3.34
CA LYS A 104 15.22 7.09 -2.31
C LYS A 104 13.75 7.39 -2.51
N MET A 105 12.94 7.19 -1.46
CA MET A 105 11.50 7.45 -1.49
C MET A 105 11.15 8.90 -1.16
N ALA A 106 12.01 9.61 -0.43
CA ALA A 106 11.74 10.96 0.08
C ALA A 106 11.19 11.95 -0.97
N PRO A 107 11.70 12.01 -2.22
CA PRO A 107 11.16 12.92 -3.23
C PRO A 107 9.72 12.61 -3.67
N HIS A 108 9.23 11.40 -3.40
CA HIS A 108 7.95 10.89 -3.89
C HIS A 108 6.87 10.79 -2.79
N ILE A 109 7.25 10.88 -1.52
CA ILE A 109 6.36 10.66 -0.37
C ILE A 109 5.17 11.61 -0.39
N GLU A 110 5.38 12.88 -0.66
CA GLU A 110 4.29 13.86 -0.65
C GLU A 110 3.23 13.55 -1.71
N GLN A 111 3.64 13.11 -2.91
CA GLN A 111 2.71 12.71 -3.96
C GLN A 111 1.97 11.41 -3.59
N MET A 112 2.65 10.45 -2.95
CA MET A 112 2.01 9.23 -2.43
C MET A 112 0.91 9.57 -1.43
N ARG A 113 1.19 10.47 -0.47
CA ARG A 113 0.21 10.94 0.52
C ARG A 113 -1.00 11.60 -0.15
N ARG A 114 -0.77 12.47 -1.14
CA ARG A 114 -1.86 13.13 -1.91
C ARG A 114 -2.73 12.11 -2.64
N ASN A 115 -2.13 11.15 -3.31
CA ASN A 115 -2.84 10.11 -4.04
C ASN A 115 -3.75 9.31 -3.09
N ILE A 116 -3.20 8.86 -1.97
CA ILE A 116 -3.93 8.08 -0.95
C ILE A 116 -5.07 8.90 -0.35
N ALA A 117 -4.79 10.14 0.09
CA ALA A 117 -5.79 11.02 0.67
C ALA A 117 -6.96 11.29 -0.29
N THR A 118 -6.65 11.51 -1.58
CA THR A 118 -7.66 11.72 -2.62
C THR A 118 -8.58 10.51 -2.78
N VAL A 119 -8.02 9.31 -2.91
CA VAL A 119 -8.81 8.07 -3.08
C VAL A 119 -9.64 7.76 -1.83
N LEU A 120 -9.09 7.99 -0.66
CA LEU A 120 -9.79 7.74 0.61
C LEU A 120 -10.76 8.87 1.00
N ASN A 121 -10.77 9.97 0.24
CA ASN A 121 -11.57 11.18 0.53
C ASN A 121 -11.36 11.68 1.96
N THR A 122 -10.08 11.83 2.35
CA THR A 122 -9.68 12.30 3.69
C THR A 122 -8.66 13.43 3.58
N ASP A 123 -8.42 14.13 4.69
CA ASP A 123 -7.37 15.15 4.74
C ASP A 123 -5.97 14.52 4.63
N ILE A 124 -5.07 15.15 3.89
CA ILE A 124 -3.68 14.67 3.74
C ILE A 124 -2.95 14.55 5.07
N ASN A 125 -3.32 15.34 6.08
CA ASN A 125 -2.75 15.25 7.43
C ASN A 125 -3.12 13.96 8.16
N ASN A 126 -4.12 13.23 7.68
CA ASN A 126 -4.48 11.90 8.18
C ASN A 126 -3.63 10.78 7.55
N ILE A 127 -2.79 11.10 6.58
CA ILE A 127 -1.96 10.12 5.86
C ILE A 127 -0.48 10.39 6.12
N SER A 128 0.16 9.48 6.86
CA SER A 128 1.61 9.47 7.07
C SER A 128 2.25 8.37 6.25
N VAL A 129 3.31 8.72 5.52
CA VAL A 129 4.18 7.78 4.80
C VAL A 129 5.62 8.10 5.15
N LYS A 130 6.33 7.12 5.69
CA LYS A 130 7.76 7.18 6.01
C LYS A 130 8.51 6.16 5.17
N ALA A 131 9.80 6.32 5.04
CA ALA A 131 10.66 5.34 4.41
C ALA A 131 11.93 5.13 5.23
N THR A 132 12.42 3.90 5.22
CA THR A 132 13.67 3.52 5.87
C THR A 132 14.41 2.47 5.04
N THR A 133 15.70 2.32 5.31
CA THR A 133 16.49 1.15 4.88
C THR A 133 16.60 0.16 6.05
N GLU A 134 17.07 -1.04 5.77
CA GLU A 134 17.53 -1.99 6.80
C GLU A 134 19.05 -2.04 6.87
N GLU A 135 19.73 -0.93 6.54
CA GLU A 135 21.18 -0.78 6.65
C GLU A 135 21.99 -1.87 5.93
N GLY A 136 21.50 -2.31 4.76
CA GLY A 136 22.12 -3.39 3.99
C GLY A 136 21.79 -4.80 4.48
N LEU A 137 20.95 -4.94 5.50
CA LEU A 137 20.61 -6.24 6.10
C LEU A 137 19.37 -6.84 5.44
N GLY A 138 19.36 -8.16 5.33
CA GLY A 138 18.22 -8.95 4.85
C GLY A 138 17.87 -8.68 3.39
N PHE A 139 16.73 -9.20 2.95
CA PHE A 139 16.31 -9.15 1.54
C PHE A 139 16.06 -7.72 1.03
N THR A 140 15.59 -6.82 1.86
CA THR A 140 15.42 -5.41 1.48
C THR A 140 16.77 -4.71 1.39
N GLY A 141 17.67 -4.96 2.35
CA GLY A 141 19.01 -4.41 2.36
C GLY A 141 19.87 -4.91 1.17
N GLU A 142 19.64 -6.14 0.73
CA GLU A 142 20.28 -6.74 -0.45
C GLU A 142 19.57 -6.36 -1.78
N LYS A 143 18.57 -5.48 -1.74
CA LYS A 143 17.80 -5.02 -2.90
C LYS A 143 17.08 -6.14 -3.67
N GLN A 144 16.67 -7.19 -2.96
CA GLN A 144 15.91 -8.30 -3.54
C GLN A 144 14.41 -8.00 -3.58
N GLY A 145 13.92 -7.12 -2.70
CA GLY A 145 12.52 -6.74 -2.60
C GLY A 145 12.32 -5.45 -1.83
N ILE A 146 11.07 -5.01 -1.80
CA ILE A 146 10.59 -3.89 -0.98
C ILE A 146 9.43 -4.40 -0.15
N SER A 147 9.39 -4.03 1.13
CA SER A 147 8.26 -4.29 2.00
C SER A 147 7.62 -3.01 2.50
N SER A 148 6.39 -3.11 2.96
CA SER A 148 5.67 -2.02 3.59
C SER A 148 4.83 -2.52 4.75
N GLN A 149 4.67 -1.68 5.76
CA GLN A 149 3.75 -1.88 6.87
C GLN A 149 2.84 -0.67 6.97
N SER A 150 1.60 -0.90 7.37
CA SER A 150 0.63 0.18 7.57
C SER A 150 -0.25 -0.11 8.78
N ILE A 151 -0.44 0.89 9.61
CA ILE A 151 -1.44 0.88 10.68
C ILE A 151 -2.56 1.82 10.27
N CYS A 152 -3.79 1.30 10.28
CA CYS A 152 -4.99 2.05 9.94
C CYS A 152 -5.89 2.17 11.18
N LEU A 153 -6.28 3.37 11.52
CA LEU A 153 -7.28 3.65 12.55
C LEU A 153 -8.57 4.09 11.88
N LEU A 154 -9.66 3.40 12.21
CA LEU A 154 -11.00 3.68 11.70
C LEU A 154 -11.91 4.18 12.81
N ASN A 155 -12.71 5.20 12.50
CA ASN A 155 -13.80 5.66 13.35
C ASN A 155 -15.14 5.13 12.83
N LYS A 156 -16.07 4.90 13.72
CA LYS A 156 -17.46 4.69 13.37
C LYS A 156 -18.07 6.05 13.01
N LYS A 157 -18.76 6.12 11.87
CA LYS A 157 -19.57 7.28 11.48
C LYS A 157 -20.71 7.55 12.44
#